data_62aa4a0687961c88a67f6f24097a3ba6
#
_entry.id   62aa4a0687961c88a67f6f24097a3ba6
#
_cell.length_a   1.000
_cell.length_b   1.000
_cell.length_c   1.000
_cell.angle_alpha   90.00
_cell.angle_beta   90.00
_cell.angle_gamma   90.00
#
_symmetry.space_group_name_H-M   'P 1'
#
loop_
_entity.id
_entity.type
_entity.pdbx_description
1 polymer ?
#
loop_
_entity_poly.entity_id
_entity_poly.type
_entity_poly.pdbx_seq_one_letter_code
_entity_poly.pdbx_strand_id
1 'polypeptide(L)'
;MEIDTSRYRDGLPQVGYAPYRQIHAHSTGNRNSTAQNEADYHMRRPVTSGFFSHVVGNGRVMQVGPVNQGAYDVGGGWNAETYAAVELIESHETKEEFMQDYRLYIQLLRDLADEAGLPKTLDSADVSGIKSHEYCTYHQPANESDHVDPYPYLAKWGISREQFKRDVENGLEFKEGWQKNAVGWWYQKSDGSYPVNNWLKVGTEWFWFDEGGYCVMNTWRKINEQWYWFDDRGAMTIGWKNIAGSWYYFHENGSMATGWVKYHNKWYYLNTNNGFMESNAFIKHGDGWYYLNDDGTMSEKPDFTVEPDGLITTK
;
A
#
# COMPACT_ATOMS: atom_id res chain seq x y z
N MET A 1 -14.80 1.91 -0.95
CA MET A 1 -14.08 1.64 0.32
C MET A 1 -14.83 0.56 1.09
N GLU A 2 -14.13 -0.43 1.65
CA GLU A 2 -14.76 -1.46 2.51
C GLU A 2 -14.95 -0.88 3.92
N ILE A 3 -16.14 -1.08 4.50
CA ILE A 3 -16.49 -0.60 5.84
C ILE A 3 -16.82 -1.81 6.72
N ASP A 4 -16.08 -1.96 7.82
CA ASP A 4 -16.29 -3.01 8.82
C ASP A 4 -17.41 -2.61 9.79
N THR A 5 -18.48 -3.39 9.83
CA THR A 5 -19.65 -3.19 10.72
C THR A 5 -19.70 -4.18 11.87
N SER A 6 -18.65 -4.96 12.11
CA SER A 6 -18.60 -6.00 13.15
C SER A 6 -18.79 -5.48 14.59
N ARG A 7 -18.66 -4.17 14.78
CA ARG A 7 -18.86 -3.45 16.05
C ARG A 7 -19.90 -2.35 15.95
N TYR A 8 -20.93 -2.57 15.13
CA TYR A 8 -22.04 -1.63 15.02
C TYR A 8 -22.91 -1.69 16.27
N ARG A 9 -23.17 -0.53 16.88
CA ARG A 9 -24.00 -0.37 18.08
C ARG A 9 -25.38 0.13 17.70
N ASP A 10 -26.37 -0.74 17.79
CA ASP A 10 -27.77 -0.39 17.66
C ASP A 10 -28.34 0.35 18.87
N GLY A 11 -29.46 1.00 18.71
CA GLY A 11 -30.25 1.60 19.80
C GLY A 11 -29.66 2.87 20.39
N LEU A 12 -28.73 3.52 19.69
CA LEU A 12 -28.31 4.87 20.04
C LEU A 12 -29.46 5.86 19.83
N PRO A 13 -29.58 6.90 20.69
CA PRO A 13 -30.71 7.84 20.59
C PRO A 13 -30.61 8.70 19.33
N GLN A 14 -31.76 9.07 18.81
CA GLN A 14 -31.86 10.15 17.84
C GLN A 14 -31.60 11.49 18.55
N VAL A 15 -30.67 12.29 17.97
CA VAL A 15 -30.34 13.64 18.45
C VAL A 15 -30.76 14.66 17.39
N GLY A 16 -31.75 15.48 17.69
CA GLY A 16 -32.31 16.41 16.70
C GLY A 16 -33.27 15.75 15.71
N TYR A 17 -33.46 16.39 14.57
CA TYR A 17 -34.37 15.96 13.51
C TYR A 17 -33.78 16.21 12.14
N ALA A 18 -34.02 15.31 11.19
CA ALA A 18 -33.62 15.50 9.81
C ALA A 18 -34.29 16.75 9.17
N PRO A 19 -33.60 17.40 8.19
CA PRO A 19 -32.36 16.98 7.57
C PRO A 19 -31.13 17.35 8.42
N TYR A 20 -30.22 16.40 8.60
CA TYR A 20 -28.92 16.66 9.22
C TYR A 20 -27.96 17.26 8.20
N ARG A 21 -27.19 18.26 8.60
CA ARG A 21 -26.49 19.13 7.67
C ARG A 21 -24.96 19.10 7.80
N GLN A 22 -24.42 18.31 8.71
CA GLN A 22 -22.99 18.33 9.01
C GLN A 22 -22.39 16.92 9.07
N ILE A 23 -21.15 16.80 8.54
CA ILE A 23 -20.24 15.70 8.84
C ILE A 23 -19.20 16.26 9.79
N HIS A 24 -19.00 15.64 10.94
CA HIS A 24 -18.01 16.09 11.91
C HIS A 24 -16.70 15.30 11.81
N ALA A 25 -15.59 16.05 11.77
CA ALA A 25 -14.25 15.54 11.63
C ALA A 25 -13.52 15.63 12.98
N HIS A 26 -13.16 14.47 13.55
CA HIS A 26 -12.54 14.33 14.86
C HIS A 26 -11.21 13.58 14.80
N SER A 27 -10.47 13.63 15.92
CA SER A 27 -9.45 12.64 16.25
C SER A 27 -9.60 12.22 17.72
N THR A 28 -9.29 10.96 18.02
CA THR A 28 -9.69 10.29 19.28
C THR A 28 -9.07 10.87 20.56
N GLY A 29 -8.04 11.71 20.46
CA GLY A 29 -7.29 12.21 21.62
C GLY A 29 -6.53 11.12 22.38
N ASN A 30 -6.59 9.86 21.95
CA ASN A 30 -6.04 8.70 22.62
C ASN A 30 -4.85 8.12 21.85
N ARG A 31 -3.63 8.36 22.34
CA ARG A 31 -2.38 7.99 21.67
C ARG A 31 -2.05 6.50 21.73
N ASN A 32 -2.82 5.70 22.48
CA ASN A 32 -2.56 4.27 22.69
C ASN A 32 -3.71 3.37 22.21
N SER A 33 -4.70 3.93 21.52
CA SER A 33 -5.90 3.23 21.15
C SER A 33 -5.96 2.95 19.63
N THR A 34 -6.16 1.69 19.28
CA THR A 34 -6.41 1.25 17.91
C THR A 34 -7.88 1.51 17.52
N ALA A 35 -8.19 1.46 16.22
CA ALA A 35 -9.58 1.55 15.74
C ALA A 35 -10.48 0.46 16.38
N GLN A 36 -9.94 -0.74 16.59
CA GLN A 36 -10.66 -1.81 17.29
C GLN A 36 -10.95 -1.47 18.73
N ASN A 37 -9.97 -0.91 19.44
CA ASN A 37 -10.15 -0.53 20.85
C ASN A 37 -11.19 0.58 21.01
N GLU A 38 -11.18 1.56 20.11
CA GLU A 38 -12.20 2.63 20.09
C GLU A 38 -13.59 2.06 19.79
N ALA A 39 -13.70 1.16 18.80
CA ALA A 39 -14.94 0.49 18.49
C ALA A 39 -15.48 -0.35 19.67
N ASP A 40 -14.62 -1.15 20.31
CA ASP A 40 -14.96 -1.96 21.49
C ASP A 40 -15.33 -1.09 22.70
N TYR A 41 -14.69 0.06 22.86
CA TYR A 41 -15.08 1.04 23.89
C TYR A 41 -16.42 1.67 23.57
N HIS A 42 -16.67 2.05 22.33
CA HIS A 42 -17.95 2.63 21.88
C HIS A 42 -19.14 1.71 22.16
N MET A 43 -18.97 0.38 22.05
CA MET A 43 -20.02 -0.60 22.34
C MET A 43 -20.51 -0.55 23.80
N ARG A 44 -19.67 -0.15 24.76
CA ARG A 44 -19.95 -0.23 26.20
C ARG A 44 -20.01 1.11 26.92
N ARG A 45 -19.54 2.21 26.30
CA ARG A 45 -19.54 3.53 26.95
C ARG A 45 -20.95 4.04 27.18
N PRO A 46 -21.21 4.78 28.27
CA PRO A 46 -22.49 5.44 28.46
C PRO A 46 -22.81 6.40 27.31
N VAL A 47 -24.04 6.41 26.83
CA VAL A 47 -24.47 7.32 25.75
C VAL A 47 -24.22 8.79 26.12
N THR A 48 -24.40 9.14 27.39
CA THR A 48 -24.13 10.48 27.94
C THR A 48 -22.66 10.91 27.87
N SER A 49 -21.74 9.98 27.62
CA SER A 49 -20.30 10.26 27.41
C SER A 49 -19.97 10.54 25.95
N GLY A 50 -20.97 10.70 25.10
CA GLY A 50 -20.85 10.93 23.67
C GLY A 50 -20.84 9.65 22.86
N PHE A 51 -21.13 9.77 21.55
CA PHE A 51 -21.04 8.69 20.57
C PHE A 51 -20.83 9.27 19.18
N PHE A 52 -20.26 8.46 18.30
CA PHE A 52 -19.91 8.80 16.93
C PHE A 52 -20.29 7.64 15.99
N SER A 53 -20.27 7.88 14.69
CA SER A 53 -20.69 6.89 13.70
C SER A 53 -19.53 6.04 13.17
N HIS A 54 -18.34 6.60 13.00
CA HIS A 54 -17.20 5.91 12.37
C HIS A 54 -15.89 6.14 13.10
N VAL A 55 -15.00 5.16 13.02
CA VAL A 55 -13.59 5.29 13.40
C VAL A 55 -12.70 4.80 12.26
N VAL A 56 -11.63 5.55 11.98
CA VAL A 56 -10.61 5.26 10.97
C VAL A 56 -9.29 5.01 11.66
N GLY A 57 -8.67 3.89 11.36
CA GLY A 57 -7.36 3.55 11.90
C GLY A 57 -6.89 2.15 11.56
N ASN A 58 -5.56 1.94 11.63
CA ASN A 58 -4.91 0.66 11.36
C ASN A 58 -5.28 0.07 9.98
N GLY A 59 -5.35 0.94 8.96
CA GLY A 59 -5.64 0.56 7.57
C GLY A 59 -7.10 0.21 7.28
N ARG A 60 -8.05 0.56 8.16
CA ARG A 60 -9.47 0.22 7.99
C ARG A 60 -10.41 1.34 8.45
N VAL A 61 -11.64 1.22 7.99
CA VAL A 61 -12.78 2.03 8.42
C VAL A 61 -13.78 1.14 9.13
N MET A 62 -14.20 1.53 10.32
CA MET A 62 -15.23 0.82 11.08
C MET A 62 -16.44 1.74 11.27
N GLN A 63 -17.62 1.27 10.90
CA GLN A 63 -18.88 1.92 11.28
C GLN A 63 -19.37 1.33 12.61
N VAL A 64 -19.44 2.18 13.62
CA VAL A 64 -19.74 1.79 15.00
C VAL A 64 -21.07 2.32 15.51
N GLY A 65 -21.71 3.19 14.75
CA GLY A 65 -23.03 3.76 15.08
C GLY A 65 -23.80 4.20 13.83
N PRO A 66 -25.05 4.64 14.00
CA PRO A 66 -25.89 5.10 12.90
C PRO A 66 -25.39 6.42 12.30
N VAL A 67 -25.71 6.63 11.04
CA VAL A 67 -25.67 7.93 10.37
C VAL A 67 -27.09 8.48 10.23
N ASN A 68 -27.22 9.75 9.87
CA ASN A 68 -28.50 10.42 9.67
C ASN A 68 -29.43 10.35 10.88
N GLN A 69 -28.86 10.49 12.09
CA GLN A 69 -29.61 10.36 13.35
C GLN A 69 -29.20 11.41 14.40
N GLY A 70 -28.23 12.26 14.09
CA GLY A 70 -27.53 13.12 15.06
C GLY A 70 -26.55 12.33 15.93
N ALA A 71 -25.72 13.02 16.69
CA ALA A 71 -24.76 12.41 17.61
C ALA A 71 -24.47 13.32 18.82
N TYR A 72 -23.99 12.77 19.93
CA TYR A 72 -23.40 13.55 21.00
C TYR A 72 -21.88 13.56 20.80
N ASP A 73 -21.38 14.38 19.89
CA ASP A 73 -19.99 14.35 19.42
C ASP A 73 -19.25 15.70 19.54
N VAL A 74 -19.94 16.84 19.47
CA VAL A 74 -19.30 18.15 19.50
C VAL A 74 -19.66 18.99 20.73
N GLY A 75 -20.42 18.45 21.66
CA GLY A 75 -20.71 19.09 22.95
C GLY A 75 -21.49 20.41 22.86
N GLY A 76 -22.44 20.50 21.95
CA GLY A 76 -23.27 21.72 21.81
C GLY A 76 -24.46 21.53 20.88
N GLY A 77 -25.02 22.66 20.41
CA GLY A 77 -26.26 22.63 19.62
C GLY A 77 -26.12 21.92 18.28
N TRP A 78 -24.89 21.82 17.75
CA TRP A 78 -24.65 21.11 16.48
C TRP A 78 -24.60 19.58 16.60
N ASN A 79 -24.66 19.02 17.79
CA ASN A 79 -24.99 17.61 17.97
C ASN A 79 -26.28 17.21 17.22
N ALA A 80 -27.24 18.15 17.10
CA ALA A 80 -28.50 17.95 16.36
C ALA A 80 -28.37 18.16 14.85
N GLU A 81 -27.22 18.55 14.35
CA GLU A 81 -26.91 18.74 12.92
C GLU A 81 -26.08 17.60 12.34
N THR A 82 -25.60 16.69 13.18
CA THR A 82 -24.66 15.63 12.79
C THR A 82 -25.31 14.58 11.92
N TYR A 83 -24.95 14.52 10.64
CA TYR A 83 -25.24 13.39 9.78
C TYR A 83 -24.35 12.20 10.12
N ALA A 84 -23.05 12.46 10.25
CA ALA A 84 -22.04 11.48 10.67
C ALA A 84 -20.91 12.16 11.44
N ALA A 85 -20.34 11.46 12.40
CA ALA A 85 -19.13 11.85 13.15
C ALA A 85 -18.05 10.81 12.92
N VAL A 86 -16.85 11.26 12.51
CA VAL A 86 -15.74 10.40 12.10
C VAL A 86 -14.51 10.67 12.94
N GLU A 87 -14.04 9.65 13.65
CA GLU A 87 -12.85 9.67 14.48
C GLU A 87 -11.63 9.13 13.75
N LEU A 88 -10.52 9.87 13.70
CA LEU A 88 -9.21 9.36 13.29
C LEU A 88 -8.42 8.96 14.55
N ILE A 89 -7.87 7.74 14.60
CA ILE A 89 -7.03 7.33 15.75
C ILE A 89 -5.77 8.18 15.86
N GLU A 90 -5.20 8.25 17.07
CA GLU A 90 -3.96 9.01 17.32
C GLU A 90 -2.75 8.14 17.68
N SER A 91 -2.83 6.83 17.50
CA SER A 91 -1.81 5.85 17.89
C SER A 91 -0.80 5.49 16.79
N HIS A 92 -0.71 6.28 15.73
CA HIS A 92 0.27 6.02 14.67
C HIS A 92 1.70 6.23 15.18
N GLU A 93 2.59 5.29 14.83
CA GLU A 93 4.01 5.34 15.17
C GLU A 93 4.85 5.93 14.03
N THR A 94 4.42 5.72 12.78
CA THR A 94 5.11 6.20 11.58
C THR A 94 4.24 7.13 10.74
N LYS A 95 4.91 7.93 9.91
CA LYS A 95 4.20 8.80 8.96
C LYS A 95 3.46 7.99 7.89
N GLU A 96 3.99 6.85 7.52
CA GLU A 96 3.40 5.92 6.55
C GLU A 96 2.06 5.38 7.05
N GLU A 97 1.99 4.91 8.29
CA GLU A 97 0.73 4.46 8.93
C GLU A 97 -0.28 5.60 9.02
N PHE A 98 0.16 6.77 9.49
CA PHE A 98 -0.70 7.95 9.54
C PHE A 98 -1.24 8.31 8.16
N MET A 99 -0.41 8.37 7.13
CA MET A 99 -0.84 8.73 5.77
C MET A 99 -1.78 7.69 5.16
N GLN A 100 -1.64 6.41 5.51
CA GLN A 100 -2.59 5.37 5.11
C GLN A 100 -3.98 5.67 5.68
N ASP A 101 -4.07 5.92 6.96
CA ASP A 101 -5.33 6.18 7.64
C ASP A 101 -5.89 7.58 7.32
N TYR A 102 -5.03 8.57 7.15
CA TYR A 102 -5.43 9.90 6.69
C TYR A 102 -6.12 9.87 5.32
N ARG A 103 -5.66 9.03 4.40
CA ARG A 103 -6.32 8.81 3.09
C ARG A 103 -7.73 8.27 3.26
N LEU A 104 -7.88 7.23 4.09
CA LEU A 104 -9.19 6.65 4.40
C LEU A 104 -10.12 7.67 5.07
N TYR A 105 -9.57 8.48 5.97
CA TYR A 105 -10.29 9.52 6.68
C TYR A 105 -10.82 10.60 5.73
N ILE A 106 -9.98 11.15 4.86
CA ILE A 106 -10.40 12.14 3.84
C ILE A 106 -11.46 11.53 2.92
N GLN A 107 -11.23 10.31 2.42
CA GLN A 107 -12.17 9.65 1.52
C GLN A 107 -13.52 9.42 2.21
N LEU A 108 -13.53 8.96 3.46
CA LEU A 108 -14.75 8.71 4.22
C LEU A 108 -15.54 10.00 4.47
N LEU A 109 -14.89 11.09 4.90
CA LEU A 109 -15.54 12.39 5.10
C LEU A 109 -16.25 12.86 3.82
N ARG A 110 -15.61 12.66 2.68
CA ARG A 110 -16.15 13.05 1.37
C ARG A 110 -17.30 12.14 0.91
N ASP A 111 -17.15 10.82 1.08
CA ASP A 111 -18.20 9.84 0.73
C ASP A 111 -19.47 10.06 1.55
N LEU A 112 -19.32 10.34 2.85
CA LEU A 112 -20.46 10.66 3.74
C LEU A 112 -21.11 11.99 3.36
N ALA A 113 -20.34 12.98 2.93
CA ALA A 113 -20.91 14.24 2.42
C ALA A 113 -21.69 14.01 1.12
N ASP A 114 -21.18 13.19 0.19
CA ASP A 114 -21.91 12.80 -1.03
C ASP A 114 -23.18 12.02 -0.71
N GLU A 115 -23.13 11.05 0.21
CA GLU A 115 -24.30 10.27 0.66
C GLU A 115 -25.40 11.16 1.26
N ALA A 116 -24.98 12.16 2.06
CA ALA A 116 -25.89 13.11 2.69
C ALA A 116 -26.38 14.24 1.74
N GLY A 117 -25.82 14.35 0.53
CA GLY A 117 -26.07 15.48 -0.37
C GLY A 117 -25.53 16.82 0.15
N LEU A 118 -24.45 16.79 0.94
CA LEU A 118 -23.85 17.96 1.56
C LEU A 118 -22.66 18.50 0.76
N PRO A 119 -22.36 19.81 0.83
CA PRO A 119 -21.14 20.35 0.24
C PRO A 119 -19.90 19.83 0.96
N LYS A 120 -18.85 19.54 0.19
CA LYS A 120 -17.55 19.10 0.72
C LYS A 120 -16.69 20.29 1.22
N THR A 121 -17.30 21.34 1.72
CA THR A 121 -16.62 22.49 2.29
C THR A 121 -16.21 22.20 3.73
N LEU A 122 -14.95 22.48 4.08
CA LEU A 122 -14.47 22.34 5.46
C LEU A 122 -14.51 23.70 6.17
N ASP A 123 -15.11 23.72 7.36
CA ASP A 123 -15.13 24.87 8.27
C ASP A 123 -15.57 26.18 7.60
N SER A 124 -16.56 26.09 6.70
CA SER A 124 -17.20 27.24 6.08
C SER A 124 -18.19 27.90 7.02
N ALA A 125 -18.53 29.17 6.76
CA ALA A 125 -19.55 29.90 7.52
C ALA A 125 -20.98 29.37 7.29
N ASP A 126 -21.20 28.63 6.20
CA ASP A 126 -22.47 27.90 6.00
C ASP A 126 -22.61 26.81 7.07
N VAL A 127 -23.82 26.61 7.57
CA VAL A 127 -24.10 25.53 8.54
C VAL A 127 -23.86 24.16 7.91
N SER A 128 -24.16 24.01 6.62
CA SER A 128 -23.99 22.76 5.90
C SER A 128 -22.54 22.47 5.53
N GLY A 129 -22.17 21.19 5.54
CA GLY A 129 -20.85 20.73 5.09
C GLY A 129 -20.07 19.96 6.15
N ILE A 130 -18.76 19.87 5.95
CA ILE A 130 -17.84 19.18 6.86
C ILE A 130 -17.32 20.19 7.88
N LYS A 131 -17.33 19.85 9.16
CA LYS A 131 -16.87 20.70 10.26
C LYS A 131 -15.86 19.95 11.11
N SER A 132 -14.75 20.60 11.45
CA SER A 132 -13.87 20.11 12.50
C SER A 132 -14.52 20.28 13.88
N HIS A 133 -14.13 19.49 14.87
CA HIS A 133 -14.57 19.70 16.24
C HIS A 133 -14.17 21.10 16.73
N GLU A 134 -12.95 21.54 16.44
CA GLU A 134 -12.51 22.89 16.78
C GLU A 134 -13.46 23.97 16.20
N TYR A 135 -13.86 23.86 14.93
CA TYR A 135 -14.79 24.81 14.33
C TYR A 135 -16.12 24.80 15.05
N CYS A 136 -16.63 23.61 15.39
CA CYS A 136 -17.87 23.49 16.18
C CYS A 136 -17.71 24.17 17.56
N THR A 137 -16.61 23.94 18.26
CA THR A 137 -16.33 24.55 19.57
C THR A 137 -16.42 26.08 19.53
N TYR A 138 -15.98 26.75 18.48
CA TYR A 138 -16.00 28.21 18.40
C TYR A 138 -17.23 28.83 17.75
N HIS A 139 -18.08 28.03 17.05
CA HIS A 139 -19.17 28.59 16.23
C HIS A 139 -20.55 28.04 16.52
N GLN A 140 -20.68 26.93 17.29
CA GLN A 140 -21.98 26.34 17.59
C GLN A 140 -22.71 27.10 18.71
N PRO A 141 -24.06 27.09 18.72
CA PRO A 141 -24.82 27.58 19.87
C PRO A 141 -24.69 26.61 21.06
N ALA A 142 -24.82 27.15 22.28
CA ALA A 142 -24.80 26.40 23.53
C ALA A 142 -23.59 25.44 23.65
N ASN A 143 -22.41 25.95 23.29
CA ASN A 143 -21.21 25.17 23.34
C ASN A 143 -20.76 24.86 24.77
N GLU A 144 -20.47 23.59 25.05
CA GLU A 144 -19.91 23.07 26.31
C GLU A 144 -18.56 22.36 26.07
N SER A 145 -18.05 22.39 24.83
CA SER A 145 -16.78 21.75 24.43
C SER A 145 -15.62 22.76 24.46
N ASP A 146 -14.42 22.27 24.76
CA ASP A 146 -13.15 22.95 24.62
C ASP A 146 -12.19 22.24 23.66
N HIS A 147 -12.69 21.27 22.93
CA HIS A 147 -11.93 20.45 22.02
C HIS A 147 -11.49 21.20 20.78
N VAL A 148 -10.28 20.91 20.32
CA VAL A 148 -9.64 21.53 19.16
C VAL A 148 -9.14 20.53 18.10
N ASP A 149 -9.59 19.28 18.21
CA ASP A 149 -9.28 18.24 17.23
C ASP A 149 -9.99 18.48 15.88
N PRO A 150 -9.47 17.94 14.78
CA PRO A 150 -8.29 17.07 14.67
C PRO A 150 -6.96 17.83 14.47
N TYR A 151 -6.97 19.16 14.46
CA TYR A 151 -5.86 19.98 14.00
C TYR A 151 -4.54 19.79 14.75
N PRO A 152 -4.47 19.68 16.11
CA PRO A 152 -3.20 19.45 16.79
C PRO A 152 -2.56 18.12 16.38
N TYR A 153 -3.39 17.10 16.15
CA TYR A 153 -2.89 15.79 15.73
C TYR A 153 -2.41 15.81 14.28
N LEU A 154 -3.16 16.41 13.37
CA LEU A 154 -2.78 16.57 11.97
C LEU A 154 -1.45 17.32 11.84
N ALA A 155 -1.28 18.40 12.62
CA ALA A 155 -0.06 19.22 12.62
C ALA A 155 1.18 18.42 13.06
N LYS A 156 1.06 17.47 14.01
CA LYS A 156 2.14 16.56 14.41
C LYS A 156 2.73 15.82 13.20
N TRP A 157 1.90 15.48 12.21
CA TRP A 157 2.29 14.75 11.01
C TRP A 157 2.60 15.67 9.81
N GLY A 158 2.58 16.97 10.03
CA GLY A 158 2.91 17.98 9.00
C GLY A 158 1.74 18.34 8.07
N ILE A 159 0.51 18.03 8.46
CA ILE A 159 -0.69 18.47 7.74
C ILE A 159 -1.17 19.80 8.34
N SER A 160 -1.04 20.89 7.59
CA SER A 160 -1.57 22.19 8.02
C SER A 160 -3.09 22.27 7.87
N ARG A 161 -3.71 23.29 8.46
CA ARG A 161 -5.15 23.55 8.33
C ARG A 161 -5.55 23.76 6.86
N GLU A 162 -4.75 24.52 6.13
CA GLU A 162 -4.97 24.82 4.71
C GLU A 162 -4.80 23.54 3.86
N GLN A 163 -3.86 22.65 4.25
CA GLN A 163 -3.70 21.36 3.57
C GLN A 163 -4.93 20.48 3.83
N PHE A 164 -5.35 20.31 5.09
CA PHE A 164 -6.53 19.53 5.45
C PHE A 164 -7.77 20.04 4.73
N LYS A 165 -7.94 21.38 4.68
CA LYS A 165 -9.05 21.99 3.95
C LYS A 165 -9.03 21.63 2.46
N ARG A 166 -7.88 21.77 1.78
CA ARG A 166 -7.75 21.40 0.36
C ARG A 166 -8.05 19.93 0.14
N ASP A 167 -7.53 19.06 1.00
CA ASP A 167 -7.70 17.61 0.89
C ASP A 167 -9.17 17.20 1.07
N VAL A 168 -9.87 17.80 2.01
CA VAL A 168 -11.31 17.59 2.20
C VAL A 168 -12.12 18.14 1.00
N GLU A 169 -11.86 19.36 0.57
CA GLU A 169 -12.67 20.02 -0.46
C GLU A 169 -12.43 19.45 -1.87
N ASN A 170 -11.16 19.15 -2.21
CA ASN A 170 -10.78 18.71 -3.56
C ASN A 170 -10.50 17.19 -3.67
N GLY A 171 -10.30 16.51 -2.55
CA GLY A 171 -9.75 15.16 -2.49
C GLY A 171 -8.22 15.18 -2.47
N LEU A 172 -7.65 14.04 -2.13
CA LEU A 172 -6.20 13.86 -2.17
C LEU A 172 -5.76 13.68 -3.61
N GLU A 173 -4.90 14.55 -4.09
CA GLU A 173 -4.22 14.38 -5.37
C GLU A 173 -2.92 13.62 -5.16
N PHE A 174 -2.84 12.41 -5.72
CA PHE A 174 -1.61 11.63 -5.76
C PHE A 174 -1.00 11.70 -7.16
N LYS A 175 0.25 12.13 -7.21
CA LYS A 175 1.00 12.05 -8.45
C LYS A 175 1.41 10.59 -8.67
N GLU A 176 0.75 9.95 -9.63
CA GLU A 176 1.15 8.61 -10.05
C GLU A 176 2.57 8.61 -10.59
N GLY A 177 3.34 7.60 -10.22
CA GLY A 177 4.70 7.40 -10.70
C GLY A 177 5.70 7.03 -9.62
N TRP A 178 6.96 6.98 -10.05
CA TRP A 178 8.07 6.66 -9.19
C TRP A 178 8.32 7.74 -8.15
N GLN A 179 8.44 7.32 -6.90
CA GLN A 179 8.78 8.13 -5.73
C GLN A 179 10.04 7.59 -5.09
N LYS A 180 10.78 8.43 -4.34
CA LYS A 180 12.00 8.05 -3.64
C LYS A 180 12.09 8.72 -2.28
N ASN A 181 12.56 7.97 -1.29
CA ASN A 181 12.97 8.50 0.02
C ASN A 181 14.37 8.00 0.41
N ALA A 182 14.74 8.11 1.69
CA ALA A 182 16.02 7.64 2.19
C ALA A 182 16.16 6.10 2.18
N VAL A 183 15.05 5.36 2.18
CA VAL A 183 15.05 3.88 2.17
C VAL A 183 15.18 3.32 0.76
N GLY A 184 14.40 3.85 -0.20
CA GLY A 184 14.40 3.31 -1.55
C GLY A 184 13.41 3.99 -2.50
N TRP A 185 13.18 3.33 -3.62
CA TRP A 185 12.19 3.70 -4.62
C TRP A 185 10.90 2.91 -4.39
N TRP A 186 9.74 3.55 -4.58
CA TRP A 186 8.44 2.90 -4.68
C TRP A 186 7.61 3.50 -5.81
N TYR A 187 6.57 2.82 -6.21
CA TYR A 187 5.64 3.33 -7.23
C TYR A 187 4.30 3.69 -6.59
N GLN A 188 3.95 4.97 -6.62
CA GLN A 188 2.66 5.46 -6.16
C GLN A 188 1.64 5.38 -7.30
N LYS A 189 0.48 4.77 -7.04
CA LYS A 189 -0.66 4.77 -7.96
C LYS A 189 -1.47 6.06 -7.83
N SER A 190 -2.35 6.31 -8.81
CA SER A 190 -3.23 7.50 -8.82
C SER A 190 -4.17 7.59 -7.62
N ASP A 191 -4.52 6.45 -7.00
CA ASP A 191 -5.31 6.37 -5.77
C ASP A 191 -4.47 6.54 -4.48
N GLY A 192 -3.19 6.81 -4.61
CA GLY A 192 -2.24 6.95 -3.51
C GLY A 192 -1.75 5.64 -2.91
N SER A 193 -2.28 4.50 -3.34
CA SER A 193 -1.76 3.18 -2.95
C SER A 193 -0.43 2.87 -3.64
N TYR A 194 0.26 1.86 -3.14
CA TYR A 194 1.49 1.33 -3.74
C TYR A 194 1.53 -0.20 -3.59
N PRO A 195 2.24 -0.91 -4.47
CA PRO A 195 2.34 -2.36 -4.37
C PRO A 195 3.19 -2.76 -3.16
N VAL A 196 2.75 -3.79 -2.43
CA VAL A 196 3.46 -4.39 -1.30
C VAL A 196 3.50 -5.89 -1.52
N ASN A 197 4.70 -6.48 -1.44
CA ASN A 197 4.95 -7.90 -1.69
C ASN A 197 4.26 -8.37 -2.98
N ASN A 198 4.41 -7.58 -4.05
CA ASN A 198 3.65 -7.78 -5.28
C ASN A 198 4.39 -7.27 -6.52
N TRP A 199 3.98 -7.81 -7.66
CA TRP A 199 4.41 -7.36 -8.98
C TRP A 199 3.63 -6.13 -9.43
N LEU A 200 4.32 -5.23 -10.12
CA LEU A 200 3.69 -4.16 -10.88
C LEU A 200 4.36 -4.02 -12.26
N LYS A 201 3.54 -3.91 -13.29
CA LYS A 201 4.00 -3.55 -14.63
C LYS A 201 3.94 -2.05 -14.80
N VAL A 202 5.09 -1.42 -15.08
CA VAL A 202 5.18 0.00 -15.39
C VAL A 202 5.73 0.16 -16.81
N GLY A 203 4.94 0.70 -17.70
CA GLY A 203 5.26 0.71 -19.12
C GLY A 203 5.33 -0.72 -19.68
N THR A 204 6.48 -1.10 -20.22
CA THR A 204 6.73 -2.44 -20.77
C THR A 204 7.46 -3.37 -19.81
N GLU A 205 7.95 -2.87 -18.69
CA GLU A 205 8.80 -3.59 -17.74
C GLU A 205 8.04 -4.02 -16.49
N TRP A 206 8.46 -5.14 -15.89
CA TRP A 206 7.94 -5.64 -14.62
C TRP A 206 8.89 -5.33 -13.48
N PHE A 207 8.32 -4.97 -12.33
CA PHE A 207 9.01 -4.65 -11.09
C PHE A 207 8.42 -5.45 -9.95
N TRP A 208 9.24 -5.82 -8.98
CA TRP A 208 8.81 -6.41 -7.72
C TRP A 208 8.99 -5.43 -6.58
N PHE A 209 7.99 -5.33 -5.73
CA PHE A 209 8.02 -4.52 -4.52
C PHE A 209 7.99 -5.43 -3.31
N ASP A 210 8.89 -5.18 -2.37
CA ASP A 210 9.06 -5.98 -1.16
C ASP A 210 7.92 -5.77 -0.14
N GLU A 211 8.06 -6.34 1.04
CA GLU A 211 7.08 -6.22 2.13
C GLU A 211 6.94 -4.80 2.68
N GLY A 212 7.95 -3.95 2.49
CA GLY A 212 7.91 -2.52 2.79
C GLY A 212 7.35 -1.66 1.66
N GLY A 213 7.01 -2.26 0.50
CA GLY A 213 6.54 -1.54 -0.69
C GLY A 213 7.66 -0.89 -1.49
N TYR A 214 8.93 -1.23 -1.23
CA TYR A 214 10.07 -0.70 -1.98
C TYR A 214 10.44 -1.59 -3.16
N CYS A 215 10.82 -0.96 -4.26
CA CYS A 215 11.26 -1.65 -5.46
C CYS A 215 12.56 -2.42 -5.20
N VAL A 216 12.55 -3.71 -5.51
CA VAL A 216 13.74 -4.56 -5.44
C VAL A 216 14.66 -4.23 -6.61
N MET A 217 15.94 -3.94 -6.34
CA MET A 217 16.91 -3.46 -7.34
C MET A 217 18.26 -4.15 -7.18
N ASN A 218 18.93 -4.40 -8.32
CA ASN A 218 20.29 -4.96 -8.42
C ASN A 218 20.51 -6.18 -7.51
N THR A 219 19.57 -7.13 -7.52
CA THR A 219 19.63 -8.31 -6.64
C THR A 219 18.82 -9.49 -7.16
N TRP A 220 19.13 -10.65 -6.62
CA TRP A 220 18.32 -11.85 -6.77
C TRP A 220 17.13 -11.84 -5.82
N ARG A 221 15.99 -12.36 -6.29
CA ARG A 221 14.83 -12.60 -5.44
C ARG A 221 14.18 -13.94 -5.80
N LYS A 222 13.86 -14.73 -4.77
CA LYS A 222 13.06 -15.93 -4.94
C LYS A 222 11.59 -15.60 -4.67
N ILE A 223 10.74 -15.77 -5.68
CA ILE A 223 9.31 -15.45 -5.63
C ILE A 223 8.56 -16.69 -6.13
N ASN A 224 7.64 -17.23 -5.31
CA ASN A 224 6.88 -18.44 -5.62
C ASN A 224 7.78 -19.60 -6.15
N GLU A 225 8.85 -19.90 -5.41
CA GLU A 225 9.84 -20.94 -5.69
C GLU A 225 10.70 -20.73 -6.96
N GLN A 226 10.53 -19.64 -7.71
CA GLN A 226 11.32 -19.27 -8.87
C GLN A 226 12.31 -18.16 -8.54
N TRP A 227 13.50 -18.20 -9.14
CA TRP A 227 14.50 -17.15 -9.01
C TRP A 227 14.35 -16.13 -10.13
N TYR A 228 14.49 -14.83 -9.76
CA TYR A 228 14.46 -13.67 -10.63
C TYR A 228 15.66 -12.78 -10.36
N TRP A 229 16.12 -12.08 -11.38
CA TRP A 229 17.11 -11.01 -11.24
C TRP A 229 16.45 -9.68 -11.59
N PHE A 230 16.65 -8.71 -10.73
CA PHE A 230 16.24 -7.30 -10.95
C PHE A 230 17.49 -6.48 -11.24
N ASP A 231 17.47 -5.70 -12.33
CA ASP A 231 18.59 -4.87 -12.74
C ASP A 231 18.78 -3.65 -11.79
N ASP A 232 19.74 -2.77 -12.11
CA ASP A 232 20.04 -1.57 -11.34
C ASP A 232 18.91 -0.52 -11.34
N ARG A 233 17.94 -0.64 -12.26
CA ARG A 233 16.71 0.16 -12.32
C ARG A 233 15.54 -0.51 -11.62
N GLY A 234 15.72 -1.75 -11.15
CA GLY A 234 14.68 -2.59 -10.57
C GLY A 234 13.83 -3.33 -11.61
N ALA A 235 14.16 -3.27 -12.90
CA ALA A 235 13.42 -3.99 -13.92
C ALA A 235 13.77 -5.49 -13.89
N MET A 236 12.74 -6.33 -13.99
CA MET A 236 12.88 -7.78 -14.11
C MET A 236 13.63 -8.15 -15.38
N THR A 237 14.70 -8.91 -15.24
CA THR A 237 15.53 -9.36 -16.37
C THR A 237 14.87 -10.48 -17.15
N ILE A 238 15.00 -10.44 -18.48
CA ILE A 238 14.64 -11.50 -19.42
C ILE A 238 15.81 -11.76 -20.38
N GLY A 239 15.89 -12.98 -20.91
CA GLY A 239 16.98 -13.37 -21.84
C GLY A 239 18.31 -13.55 -21.14
N TRP A 240 19.41 -13.41 -21.88
CA TRP A 240 20.76 -13.58 -21.37
C TRP A 240 21.24 -12.39 -20.53
N LYS A 241 21.83 -12.70 -19.36
CA LYS A 241 22.41 -11.69 -18.47
C LYS A 241 23.70 -12.21 -17.85
N ASN A 242 24.77 -11.41 -17.92
CA ASN A 242 25.97 -11.67 -17.12
C ASN A 242 25.80 -11.02 -15.74
N ILE A 243 25.96 -11.82 -14.68
CA ILE A 243 25.84 -11.38 -13.29
C ILE A 243 27.09 -11.87 -12.56
N ALA A 244 27.90 -10.95 -12.08
CA ALA A 244 29.14 -11.23 -11.37
C ALA A 244 30.10 -12.20 -12.12
N GLY A 245 30.17 -12.09 -13.44
CA GLY A 245 31.06 -12.90 -14.29
C GLY A 245 30.44 -14.22 -14.80
N SER A 246 29.28 -14.62 -14.33
CA SER A 246 28.56 -15.81 -14.80
C SER A 246 27.38 -15.44 -15.68
N TRP A 247 27.14 -16.21 -16.73
CA TRP A 247 26.00 -16.02 -17.61
C TRP A 247 24.81 -16.83 -17.12
N TYR A 248 23.62 -16.17 -17.15
CA TYR A 248 22.32 -16.76 -16.82
C TYR A 248 21.34 -16.50 -17.96
N TYR A 249 20.32 -17.32 -18.07
CA TYR A 249 19.22 -17.11 -18.97
C TYR A 249 17.90 -17.00 -18.21
N PHE A 250 17.11 -16.00 -18.52
CA PHE A 250 15.79 -15.79 -17.92
C PHE A 250 14.72 -15.97 -18.98
N HIS A 251 13.69 -16.74 -18.69
CA HIS A 251 12.54 -16.92 -19.55
C HIS A 251 11.79 -15.61 -19.78
N GLU A 252 10.84 -15.58 -20.71
CA GLU A 252 10.00 -14.40 -20.98
C GLU A 252 9.18 -13.94 -19.76
N ASN A 253 8.85 -14.87 -18.85
CA ASN A 253 8.21 -14.58 -17.58
C ASN A 253 9.18 -14.13 -16.48
N GLY A 254 10.46 -13.96 -16.80
CA GLY A 254 11.53 -13.51 -15.89
C GLY A 254 12.11 -14.60 -15.00
N SER A 255 11.58 -15.83 -14.99
CA SER A 255 12.15 -16.89 -14.16
C SER A 255 13.50 -17.37 -14.70
N MET A 256 14.46 -17.60 -13.80
CA MET A 256 15.77 -18.14 -14.13
C MET A 256 15.63 -19.56 -14.71
N ALA A 257 16.24 -19.78 -15.86
CA ALA A 257 16.29 -21.07 -16.50
C ALA A 257 17.33 -21.98 -15.85
N THR A 258 17.05 -23.28 -15.86
CA THR A 258 17.98 -24.36 -15.52
C THR A 258 17.85 -25.51 -16.53
N GLY A 259 18.91 -26.30 -16.73
CA GLY A 259 18.92 -27.35 -17.73
C GLY A 259 19.12 -26.81 -19.15
N TRP A 260 18.60 -27.56 -20.13
CA TRP A 260 18.80 -27.22 -21.53
C TRP A 260 17.90 -26.06 -21.99
N VAL A 261 18.51 -25.08 -22.62
CA VAL A 261 17.85 -23.94 -23.27
C VAL A 261 18.25 -23.84 -24.72
N LYS A 262 17.27 -23.70 -25.61
CA LYS A 262 17.50 -23.42 -27.04
C LYS A 262 17.32 -21.93 -27.31
N TYR A 263 18.38 -21.27 -27.80
CA TYR A 263 18.38 -19.87 -28.17
C TYR A 263 19.04 -19.68 -29.53
N HIS A 264 18.37 -19.01 -30.45
CA HIS A 264 18.82 -18.79 -31.84
C HIS A 264 19.33 -20.08 -32.51
N ASN A 265 18.58 -21.17 -32.42
CA ASN A 265 18.90 -22.49 -32.93
C ASN A 265 20.14 -23.18 -32.33
N LYS A 266 20.76 -22.64 -31.31
CA LYS A 266 21.85 -23.23 -30.56
C LYS A 266 21.35 -23.70 -29.20
N TRP A 267 21.93 -24.81 -28.70
CA TRP A 267 21.64 -25.33 -27.37
C TRP A 267 22.69 -24.87 -26.37
N TYR A 268 22.23 -24.53 -25.17
CA TYR A 268 23.02 -24.15 -24.00
C TYR A 268 22.55 -24.95 -22.80
N TYR A 269 23.41 -25.13 -21.82
CA TYR A 269 23.05 -25.81 -20.59
C TYR A 269 23.28 -24.89 -19.38
N LEU A 270 22.22 -24.65 -18.64
CA LEU A 270 22.24 -23.89 -17.40
C LEU A 270 22.30 -24.89 -16.25
N ASN A 271 23.27 -24.74 -15.36
CA ASN A 271 23.48 -25.63 -14.22
C ASN A 271 22.21 -25.76 -13.39
N THR A 272 21.78 -26.96 -13.08
CA THR A 272 20.50 -27.24 -12.41
C THR A 272 20.46 -26.80 -10.95
N ASN A 273 21.62 -26.57 -10.31
CA ASN A 273 21.71 -26.18 -8.91
C ASN A 273 21.76 -24.65 -8.72
N ASN A 274 22.45 -23.94 -9.63
CA ASN A 274 22.75 -22.52 -9.46
C ASN A 274 22.38 -21.64 -10.67
N GLY A 275 21.98 -22.26 -11.81
CA GLY A 275 21.46 -21.57 -12.99
C GLY A 275 22.51 -20.91 -13.89
N PHE A 276 23.82 -20.94 -13.58
CA PHE A 276 24.81 -20.37 -14.50
C PHE A 276 25.02 -21.24 -15.73
N MET A 277 25.37 -20.61 -16.84
CA MET A 277 25.67 -21.29 -18.10
C MET A 277 26.98 -22.08 -17.98
N GLU A 278 26.93 -23.36 -18.28
CA GLU A 278 28.13 -24.19 -18.39
C GLU A 278 28.81 -23.94 -19.75
N SER A 279 30.13 -23.98 -19.76
CA SER A 279 30.97 -23.88 -20.96
C SER A 279 32.24 -24.69 -20.79
N ASN A 280 32.85 -25.06 -21.91
CA ASN A 280 34.06 -25.91 -21.93
C ASN A 280 33.94 -27.14 -21.00
N ALA A 281 32.81 -27.82 -21.09
CA ALA A 281 32.41 -28.86 -20.14
C ALA A 281 31.64 -29.99 -20.79
N PHE A 282 31.75 -31.20 -20.21
CA PHE A 282 30.93 -32.33 -20.55
C PHE A 282 29.71 -32.40 -19.63
N ILE A 283 28.54 -32.46 -20.23
CA ILE A 283 27.25 -32.56 -19.52
C ILE A 283 26.66 -33.97 -19.73
N LYS A 284 26.44 -34.69 -18.65
CA LYS A 284 25.67 -35.92 -18.69
C LYS A 284 24.17 -35.63 -18.65
N HIS A 285 23.44 -36.07 -19.66
CA HIS A 285 21.98 -35.92 -19.68
C HIS A 285 21.36 -37.21 -20.28
N GLY A 286 20.50 -37.86 -19.50
CA GLY A 286 20.01 -39.19 -19.83
C GLY A 286 21.19 -40.19 -19.97
N ASP A 287 21.20 -40.94 -21.07
CA ASP A 287 22.24 -41.92 -21.36
C ASP A 287 23.41 -41.32 -22.19
N GLY A 288 23.36 -40.05 -22.52
CA GLY A 288 24.33 -39.37 -23.36
C GLY A 288 25.22 -38.36 -22.64
N TRP A 289 26.38 -38.07 -23.28
CA TRP A 289 27.27 -37.00 -22.91
C TRP A 289 27.26 -35.96 -24.02
N TYR A 290 27.22 -34.68 -23.64
CA TYR A 290 27.20 -33.52 -24.53
C TYR A 290 28.36 -32.61 -24.15
N TYR A 291 29.07 -32.07 -25.16
CA TYR A 291 30.15 -31.15 -24.94
C TYR A 291 29.67 -29.72 -25.21
N LEU A 292 30.02 -28.79 -24.33
CA LEU A 292 29.75 -27.36 -24.47
C LEU A 292 31.05 -26.65 -24.84
N ASN A 293 31.01 -25.87 -25.88
CA ASN A 293 32.12 -25.03 -26.34
C ASN A 293 32.42 -23.91 -25.36
N ASP A 294 33.51 -23.16 -25.55
CA ASP A 294 33.90 -22.02 -24.73
C ASP A 294 32.81 -20.91 -24.67
N ASP A 295 32.05 -20.76 -25.76
CA ASP A 295 30.90 -19.82 -25.82
C ASP A 295 29.60 -20.36 -25.19
N GLY A 296 29.65 -21.55 -24.58
CA GLY A 296 28.54 -22.25 -23.94
C GLY A 296 27.60 -22.97 -24.91
N THR A 297 27.83 -22.91 -26.21
CA THR A 297 27.01 -23.64 -27.18
C THR A 297 27.31 -25.12 -27.17
N MET A 298 26.27 -25.97 -27.29
CA MET A 298 26.44 -27.39 -27.47
C MET A 298 27.14 -27.66 -28.82
N SER A 299 28.23 -28.44 -28.77
CA SER A 299 28.96 -28.86 -29.95
C SER A 299 28.20 -29.94 -30.70
N GLU A 300 27.98 -29.75 -32.01
CA GLU A 300 27.34 -30.75 -32.86
C GLU A 300 28.33 -31.86 -33.33
N LYS A 301 29.60 -31.51 -33.44
CA LYS A 301 30.68 -32.39 -33.85
C LYS A 301 32.00 -32.04 -33.11
N PRO A 302 32.09 -32.38 -31.83
CA PRO A 302 33.29 -32.11 -31.09
C PRO A 302 34.47 -32.95 -31.64
N ASP A 303 35.61 -32.27 -31.89
CA ASP A 303 36.85 -32.95 -32.26
C ASP A 303 37.69 -33.09 -30.99
N PHE A 304 37.88 -34.33 -30.55
CA PHE A 304 38.62 -34.67 -29.37
C PHE A 304 39.88 -35.45 -29.68
N THR A 305 40.94 -35.08 -29.01
CA THR A 305 42.19 -35.89 -28.96
C THR A 305 42.28 -36.52 -27.55
N VAL A 306 42.51 -37.82 -27.52
CA VAL A 306 42.84 -38.52 -26.25
C VAL A 306 44.36 -38.63 -26.21
N GLU A 307 45.00 -37.94 -25.28
CA GLU A 307 46.44 -37.99 -25.04
C GLU A 307 46.83 -39.35 -24.43
N PRO A 308 48.12 -39.75 -24.54
CA PRO A 308 48.60 -41.04 -24.03
C PRO A 308 48.36 -41.27 -22.52
N ASP A 309 48.24 -40.22 -21.75
CA ASP A 309 47.92 -40.21 -20.32
C ASP A 309 46.42 -40.28 -20.02
N GLY A 310 45.58 -40.33 -21.06
CA GLY A 310 44.15 -40.34 -20.95
C GLY A 310 43.49 -38.96 -20.88
N LEU A 311 44.26 -37.86 -20.97
CA LEU A 311 43.71 -36.51 -21.04
C LEU A 311 42.94 -36.33 -22.35
N ILE A 312 41.72 -35.80 -22.25
CA ILE A 312 40.88 -35.46 -23.39
C ILE A 312 41.06 -33.95 -23.66
N THR A 313 41.58 -33.61 -24.83
CA THR A 313 41.70 -32.26 -25.31
C THR A 313 40.78 -32.00 -26.49
N THR A 314 40.26 -30.78 -26.58
CA THR A 314 39.49 -30.31 -27.71
C THR A 314 40.38 -29.50 -28.65
N LYS A 315 40.14 -29.62 -29.96
CA LYS A 315 40.80 -28.77 -30.95
C LYS A 315 40.02 -27.51 -31.24
#